data_b2439dcc631d7aa19901fe3bc247f6f9
#
_entry.id   b2439dcc631d7aa19901fe3bc247f6f9
#
_cell.length_a   1.000
_cell.length_b   1.000
_cell.length_c   1.000
_cell.angle_alpha   90.00
_cell.angle_beta   90.00
_cell.angle_gamma   90.00
#
_symmetry.space_group_name_H-M   'P 1'
#
loop_
_entity.id
_entity.type
_entity.pdbx_description
1 polymer ?
#
loop_
_entity_poly.entity_id
_entity_poly.type
_entity_poly.pdbx_seq_one_letter_code
_entity_poly.pdbx_strand_id
1 'polypeptide(L)'
;MIIQTATTWKEYFPLTKPYTIAYETFDHVENIFVRLDTSEGAFGIGVASPAPDVNGESTADCQQSLNQYLGPLLQGRDVRHLNSLVRELRTNMASTPAAMTAVDMALHDLLAKVMGIPLADLLGRCHESLATSVTIGIKSIQETLEEASDYLGQGFKILKIKIGHNLDQDMERLFKLREHVGKHIAIRVDINQGYTREVFATFVQQTMPLDLEFIEQPLKHDDIEGMSMLPGSVRKQVAADESLHGVADAFKLAASPQPFGIFNIKLMKCGGIAPGIQIAHIAHLAGIDVMWGCMDESVVGISAALHAAFSSPATRYLDLDGHLDIVRDIADGGFKIHEGRLFLRDKPGLGITLK
;
A
#
# COMPACT_ATOMS: atom_id res chain seq x y z
N MET A 1 15.52 -6.72 26.16
CA MET A 1 14.78 -5.70 25.42
C MET A 1 13.28 -5.90 25.62
N ILE A 2 12.89 -5.62 26.84
CA ILE A 2 11.53 -5.91 27.29
C ILE A 2 10.64 -4.69 27.00
N ILE A 3 9.51 -4.92 26.37
CA ILE A 3 8.48 -3.91 26.12
C ILE A 3 7.85 -3.58 27.48
N GLN A 4 7.99 -2.33 27.92
CA GLN A 4 7.46 -1.86 29.21
C GLN A 4 6.06 -1.30 29.05
N THR A 5 5.88 -0.42 28.08
CA THR A 5 4.61 0.25 27.81
C THR A 5 4.26 0.14 26.33
N ALA A 6 2.96 0.09 26.09
CA ALA A 6 2.38 0.12 24.77
C ALA A 6 1.24 1.13 24.80
N THR A 7 1.33 2.18 24.01
CA THR A 7 0.38 3.28 23.96
C THR A 7 -0.21 3.45 22.59
N THR A 8 -1.41 4.00 22.50
CA THR A 8 -2.09 4.29 21.25
C THR A 8 -2.77 5.65 21.33
N TRP A 9 -2.81 6.37 20.21
CA TRP A 9 -3.55 7.61 20.05
C TRP A 9 -4.01 7.77 18.61
N LYS A 10 -5.03 8.59 18.41
CA LYS A 10 -5.61 8.87 17.10
C LYS A 10 -5.20 10.25 16.64
N GLU A 11 -4.90 10.38 15.35
CA GLU A 11 -4.67 11.64 14.66
C GLU A 11 -5.69 11.83 13.54
N TYR A 12 -6.06 13.08 13.36
CA TYR A 12 -6.93 13.54 12.30
C TYR A 12 -6.10 14.28 11.26
N PHE A 13 -6.06 13.79 10.05
CA PHE A 13 -5.30 14.38 8.95
C PHE A 13 -6.23 14.95 7.89
N PRO A 14 -6.36 16.30 7.81
CA PRO A 14 -7.02 16.92 6.67
C PRO A 14 -6.32 16.56 5.36
N LEU A 15 -7.10 16.32 4.31
CA LEU A 15 -6.55 16.07 2.98
C LEU A 15 -6.25 17.38 2.25
N THR A 16 -5.19 17.38 1.44
CA THR A 16 -4.79 18.52 0.60
C THR A 16 -5.86 18.82 -0.45
N LYS A 17 -6.53 17.78 -0.95
CA LYS A 17 -7.64 17.85 -1.90
C LYS A 17 -8.68 16.82 -1.47
N PRO A 18 -9.89 17.26 -1.06
CA PRO A 18 -11.00 16.33 -0.84
C PRO A 18 -11.28 15.51 -2.10
N TYR A 19 -11.58 14.24 -1.93
CA TYR A 19 -12.01 13.40 -3.04
C TYR A 19 -13.36 12.75 -2.76
N THR A 20 -14.12 12.54 -3.84
CA THR A 20 -15.46 11.95 -3.78
C THR A 20 -15.44 10.59 -4.44
N ILE A 21 -15.97 9.60 -3.77
CA ILE A 21 -16.37 8.31 -4.32
C ILE A 21 -17.89 8.33 -4.58
N ALA A 22 -18.46 7.23 -5.07
CA ALA A 22 -19.85 7.19 -5.54
C ALA A 22 -20.91 7.66 -4.51
N TYR A 23 -20.62 7.62 -3.21
CA TYR A 23 -21.57 7.85 -2.12
C TYR A 23 -21.03 8.71 -0.97
N GLU A 24 -19.76 9.11 -0.96
CA GLU A 24 -19.15 9.88 0.13
C GLU A 24 -18.03 10.79 -0.37
N THR A 25 -17.85 11.93 0.32
CA THR A 25 -16.73 12.84 0.11
C THR A 25 -15.82 12.79 1.33
N PHE A 26 -14.56 12.47 1.11
CA PHE A 26 -13.52 12.46 2.13
C PHE A 26 -12.74 13.76 2.06
N ASP A 27 -12.70 14.49 3.17
CA ASP A 27 -11.87 15.69 3.38
C ASP A 27 -10.78 15.48 4.41
N HIS A 28 -10.78 14.31 5.05
CA HIS A 28 -9.79 13.91 6.04
C HIS A 28 -9.67 12.39 6.11
N VAL A 29 -8.58 11.93 6.74
CA VAL A 29 -8.40 10.54 7.18
C VAL A 29 -8.03 10.49 8.65
N GLU A 30 -8.47 9.43 9.34
CA GLU A 30 -8.11 9.13 10.71
C GLU A 30 -7.05 8.03 10.73
N ASN A 31 -5.88 8.34 11.29
CA ASN A 31 -4.84 7.34 11.53
C ASN A 31 -4.70 7.09 13.03
N ILE A 32 -4.46 5.82 13.41
CA ILE A 32 -4.23 5.44 14.81
C ILE A 32 -2.78 4.97 14.95
N PHE A 33 -2.04 5.61 15.84
CA PHE A 33 -0.64 5.28 16.09
C PHE A 33 -0.48 4.34 17.26
N VAL A 34 0.53 3.50 17.19
CA VAL A 34 0.99 2.62 18.26
C VAL A 34 2.43 2.95 18.57
N ARG A 35 2.75 3.14 19.85
CA ARG A 35 4.13 3.29 20.34
C ARG A 35 4.41 2.22 21.37
N LEU A 36 5.56 1.56 21.24
CA LEU A 36 6.10 0.57 22.15
C LEU A 36 7.39 1.09 22.75
N ASP A 37 7.46 1.26 24.06
CA ASP A 37 8.66 1.71 24.76
C ASP A 37 9.31 0.56 25.55
N THR A 38 10.66 0.53 25.57
CA THR A 38 11.43 -0.43 26.36
C THR A 38 12.00 0.19 27.62
N SER A 39 12.42 -0.67 28.56
CA SER A 39 13.14 -0.25 29.80
C SER A 39 14.46 0.47 29.52
N GLU A 40 15.06 0.25 28.34
CA GLU A 40 16.35 0.82 27.96
C GLU A 40 16.20 2.14 27.17
N GLY A 41 14.98 2.66 27.03
CA GLY A 41 14.68 3.94 26.40
C GLY A 41 14.54 3.89 24.86
N ALA A 42 14.65 2.71 24.25
CA ALA A 42 14.31 2.55 22.85
C ALA A 42 12.78 2.51 22.66
N PHE A 43 12.30 3.03 21.54
CA PHE A 43 10.89 2.95 21.18
C PHE A 43 10.67 2.58 19.72
N GLY A 44 9.58 1.86 19.45
CA GLY A 44 9.08 1.59 18.11
C GLY A 44 7.75 2.26 17.86
N ILE A 45 7.48 2.62 16.62
CA ILE A 45 6.23 3.25 16.21
C ILE A 45 5.63 2.55 15.00
N GLY A 46 4.30 2.48 14.98
CA GLY A 46 3.53 2.03 13.84
C GLY A 46 2.25 2.83 13.71
N VAL A 47 1.57 2.65 12.59
CA VAL A 47 0.33 3.35 12.25
C VAL A 47 -0.67 2.39 11.63
N ALA A 48 -1.94 2.57 11.98
CA ALA A 48 -3.10 2.01 11.30
C ALA A 48 -3.79 3.10 10.50
N SER A 49 -4.22 2.78 9.27
CA SER A 49 -5.13 3.59 8.47
C SER A 49 -6.36 2.71 8.14
N PRO A 50 -7.34 2.65 9.05
CA PRO A 50 -8.55 1.85 8.84
C PRO A 50 -9.41 2.45 7.73
N ALA A 51 -9.97 1.59 6.88
CA ALA A 51 -10.82 1.98 5.77
C ALA A 51 -11.84 0.85 5.49
N PRO A 52 -13.10 1.01 5.94
CA PRO A 52 -14.12 -0.03 5.86
C PRO A 52 -14.29 -0.61 4.46
N ASP A 53 -14.21 0.22 3.43
CA ASP A 53 -14.41 -0.17 2.03
C ASP A 53 -13.21 -0.93 1.43
N VAL A 54 -12.03 -0.85 2.06
CA VAL A 54 -10.78 -1.44 1.53
C VAL A 54 -10.32 -2.63 2.38
N ASN A 55 -10.27 -2.46 3.70
CA ASN A 55 -9.77 -3.51 4.61
C ASN A 55 -10.84 -4.05 5.58
N GLY A 56 -12.09 -3.56 5.46
CA GLY A 56 -13.22 -4.03 6.27
C GLY A 56 -13.20 -3.55 7.72
N GLU A 57 -12.33 -2.60 8.08
CA GLU A 57 -12.10 -2.17 9.46
C GLU A 57 -12.45 -0.68 9.63
N SER A 58 -13.33 -0.37 10.58
CA SER A 58 -13.60 1.01 10.98
C SER A 58 -12.57 1.52 12.00
N THR A 59 -12.45 2.84 12.14
CA THR A 59 -11.61 3.48 13.18
C THR A 59 -11.99 2.99 14.58
N ALA A 60 -13.28 2.75 14.82
CA ALA A 60 -13.78 2.25 16.12
C ALA A 60 -13.33 0.81 16.37
N ASP A 61 -13.45 -0.08 15.37
CA ASP A 61 -12.99 -1.48 15.47
C ASP A 61 -11.48 -1.54 15.71
N CYS A 62 -10.73 -0.74 14.97
CA CYS A 62 -9.27 -0.60 15.11
C CYS A 62 -8.90 -0.20 16.55
N GLN A 63 -9.49 0.87 17.06
CA GLN A 63 -9.22 1.36 18.42
C GLN A 63 -9.63 0.34 19.48
N GLN A 64 -10.77 -0.32 19.31
CA GLN A 64 -11.23 -1.37 20.23
C GLN A 64 -10.24 -2.55 20.25
N SER A 65 -9.81 -3.02 19.10
CA SER A 65 -8.85 -4.12 18.98
C SER A 65 -7.51 -3.76 19.64
N LEU A 66 -6.98 -2.57 19.39
CA LEU A 66 -5.75 -2.11 20.04
C LEU A 66 -5.90 -2.03 21.56
N ASN A 67 -6.99 -1.46 22.06
CA ASN A 67 -7.24 -1.38 23.51
C ASN A 67 -7.34 -2.76 24.18
N GLN A 68 -7.91 -3.73 23.48
CA GLN A 68 -8.10 -5.08 23.99
C GLN A 68 -6.80 -5.88 24.02
N TYR A 69 -5.97 -5.78 22.97
CA TYR A 69 -4.87 -6.73 22.75
C TYR A 69 -3.47 -6.16 22.98
N LEU A 70 -3.28 -4.85 22.87
CA LEU A 70 -1.94 -4.23 22.87
C LEU A 70 -1.18 -4.54 24.18
N GLY A 71 -1.78 -4.25 25.35
CA GLY A 71 -1.17 -4.52 26.64
C GLY A 71 -0.98 -6.02 26.92
N PRO A 72 -2.05 -6.84 26.86
CA PRO A 72 -1.96 -8.27 27.17
C PRO A 72 -0.98 -9.06 26.31
N LEU A 73 -0.82 -8.72 25.03
CA LEU A 73 0.07 -9.46 24.12
C LEU A 73 1.53 -9.00 24.21
N LEU A 74 1.79 -7.73 24.58
CA LEU A 74 3.11 -7.13 24.40
C LEU A 74 3.83 -6.77 25.70
N GLN A 75 3.11 -6.35 26.74
CA GLN A 75 3.75 -5.90 27.97
C GLN A 75 4.53 -7.04 28.65
N GLY A 76 5.77 -6.75 29.01
CA GLY A 76 6.69 -7.73 29.60
C GLY A 76 7.33 -8.69 28.60
N ARG A 77 7.03 -8.56 27.30
CA ARG A 77 7.58 -9.44 26.25
C ARG A 77 8.89 -8.88 25.69
N ASP A 78 9.72 -9.78 25.24
CA ASP A 78 10.99 -9.44 24.58
C ASP A 78 10.77 -9.28 23.06
N VAL A 79 11.07 -8.07 22.52
CA VAL A 79 10.90 -7.79 21.10
C VAL A 79 11.73 -8.70 20.18
N ARG A 80 12.80 -9.28 20.67
CA ARG A 80 13.62 -10.27 19.91
C ARG A 80 12.85 -11.54 19.55
N HIS A 81 11.76 -11.82 20.24
CA HIS A 81 10.87 -12.94 19.91
C HIS A 81 9.82 -12.54 18.84
N LEU A 82 10.20 -11.70 17.88
CA LEU A 82 9.34 -11.08 16.89
C LEU A 82 8.37 -12.07 16.22
N ASN A 83 8.87 -13.21 15.72
CA ASN A 83 8.00 -14.18 15.03
C ASN A 83 6.92 -14.80 15.94
N SER A 84 7.21 -14.96 17.25
CA SER A 84 6.20 -15.42 18.22
C SER A 84 5.14 -14.35 18.43
N LEU A 85 5.55 -13.10 18.60
CA LEU A 85 4.66 -11.97 18.77
C LEU A 85 3.75 -11.77 17.54
N VAL A 86 4.32 -11.78 16.35
CA VAL A 86 3.56 -11.67 15.09
C VAL A 86 2.53 -12.81 14.94
N ARG A 87 2.90 -14.04 15.31
CA ARG A 87 1.97 -15.17 15.27
C ARG A 87 0.80 -14.96 16.25
N GLU A 88 1.06 -14.45 17.44
CA GLU A 88 0.03 -14.16 18.45
C GLU A 88 -0.88 -13.01 17.98
N LEU A 89 -0.33 -11.96 17.36
CA LEU A 89 -1.12 -10.90 16.74
C LEU A 89 -2.08 -11.46 15.67
N ARG A 90 -1.57 -12.29 14.75
CA ARG A 90 -2.39 -12.93 13.71
C ARG A 90 -3.52 -13.79 14.28
N THR A 91 -3.30 -14.44 15.41
CA THR A 91 -4.33 -15.26 16.05
C THR A 91 -5.43 -14.42 16.70
N ASN A 92 -5.07 -13.28 17.27
CA ASN A 92 -6.00 -12.47 18.09
C ASN A 92 -6.61 -11.29 17.34
N MET A 93 -5.93 -10.75 16.31
CA MET A 93 -6.29 -9.52 15.59
C MET A 93 -6.56 -9.74 14.10
N ALA A 94 -6.85 -10.97 13.67
CA ALA A 94 -7.06 -11.30 12.26
C ALA A 94 -8.24 -10.55 11.61
N SER A 95 -9.24 -10.14 12.38
CA SER A 95 -10.40 -9.38 11.91
C SER A 95 -10.15 -7.86 11.83
N THR A 96 -9.02 -7.40 12.34
CA THR A 96 -8.64 -5.97 12.38
C THR A 96 -7.23 -5.80 11.82
N PRO A 97 -7.08 -5.94 10.48
CA PRO A 97 -5.76 -5.95 9.83
C PRO A 97 -5.02 -4.63 9.95
N ALA A 98 -5.70 -3.48 9.96
CA ALA A 98 -5.03 -2.19 10.15
C ALA A 98 -4.48 -2.05 11.59
N ALA A 99 -5.26 -2.45 12.60
CA ALA A 99 -4.79 -2.49 13.99
C ALA A 99 -3.57 -3.41 14.13
N MET A 100 -3.65 -4.62 13.55
CA MET A 100 -2.53 -5.56 13.53
C MET A 100 -1.29 -4.96 12.84
N THR A 101 -1.48 -4.23 11.74
CA THR A 101 -0.42 -3.55 11.00
C THR A 101 0.33 -2.55 11.86
N ALA A 102 -0.39 -1.71 12.63
CA ALA A 102 0.26 -0.74 13.51
C ALA A 102 1.16 -1.40 14.55
N VAL A 103 0.72 -2.52 15.12
CA VAL A 103 1.51 -3.26 16.12
C VAL A 103 2.71 -3.96 15.47
N ASP A 104 2.49 -4.61 14.32
CA ASP A 104 3.56 -5.29 13.56
C ASP A 104 4.64 -4.30 13.13
N MET A 105 4.27 -3.12 12.62
CA MET A 105 5.22 -2.05 12.29
C MET A 105 6.03 -1.60 13.51
N ALA A 106 5.36 -1.33 14.63
CA ALA A 106 6.03 -0.86 15.84
C ALA A 106 7.04 -1.89 16.37
N LEU A 107 6.71 -3.18 16.28
CA LEU A 107 7.64 -4.27 16.66
C LEU A 107 8.86 -4.33 15.75
N HIS A 108 8.67 -4.21 14.43
CA HIS A 108 9.75 -4.22 13.45
C HIS A 108 10.63 -2.98 13.57
N ASP A 109 10.04 -1.79 13.73
CA ASP A 109 10.76 -0.54 13.95
C ASP A 109 11.61 -0.61 15.22
N LEU A 110 11.00 -1.08 16.33
CA LEU A 110 11.70 -1.26 17.61
C LEU A 110 12.88 -2.21 17.48
N LEU A 111 12.67 -3.38 16.87
CA LEU A 111 13.74 -4.36 16.72
C LEU A 111 14.90 -3.81 15.89
N ALA A 112 14.62 -3.17 14.75
CA ALA A 112 15.65 -2.61 13.89
C ALA A 112 16.41 -1.45 14.57
N LYS A 113 15.73 -0.58 15.33
CA LYS A 113 16.36 0.46 16.15
C LYS A 113 17.29 -0.11 17.21
N VAL A 114 16.86 -1.15 17.86
CA VAL A 114 17.64 -1.87 18.85
C VAL A 114 18.90 -2.52 18.23
N MET A 115 18.77 -3.02 17.00
CA MET A 115 19.92 -3.57 16.24
C MET A 115 20.82 -2.45 15.66
N GLY A 116 20.37 -1.19 15.68
CA GLY A 116 21.13 -0.04 15.17
C GLY A 116 21.19 0.04 13.64
N ILE A 117 20.27 -0.62 12.92
CA ILE A 117 20.26 -0.68 11.45
C ILE A 117 18.91 -0.27 10.87
N PRO A 118 18.86 0.19 9.61
CA PRO A 118 17.61 0.39 8.89
C PRO A 118 16.78 -0.91 8.81
N LEU A 119 15.46 -0.79 8.87
CA LEU A 119 14.60 -1.97 8.82
C LEU A 119 14.77 -2.78 7.52
N ALA A 120 14.97 -2.12 6.37
CA ALA A 120 15.22 -2.83 5.11
C ALA A 120 16.48 -3.71 5.18
N ASP A 121 17.53 -3.28 5.91
CA ASP A 121 18.75 -4.07 6.08
C ASP A 121 18.52 -5.28 7.01
N LEU A 122 17.69 -5.10 8.04
CA LEU A 122 17.26 -6.21 8.90
C LEU A 122 16.47 -7.27 8.12
N LEU A 123 15.64 -6.82 7.16
CA LEU A 123 14.83 -7.70 6.31
C LEU A 123 15.60 -8.27 5.11
N GLY A 124 16.79 -7.73 4.80
CA GLY A 124 17.60 -8.12 3.65
C GLY A 124 17.37 -7.25 2.42
N ARG A 125 18.02 -6.08 2.37
CA ARG A 125 17.83 -5.07 1.31
C ARG A 125 18.20 -5.61 -0.08
N CYS A 126 17.30 -5.43 -1.06
CA CYS A 126 17.48 -5.77 -2.47
C CYS A 126 17.55 -4.55 -3.39
N HIS A 127 17.02 -3.40 -2.95
CA HIS A 127 16.88 -2.19 -3.79
C HIS A 127 17.47 -0.95 -3.11
N GLU A 128 18.06 -0.06 -3.91
CA GLU A 128 18.58 1.22 -3.46
C GLU A 128 17.58 2.37 -3.71
N SER A 129 16.79 2.25 -4.77
CA SER A 129 15.71 3.20 -5.10
C SER A 129 14.71 2.58 -6.06
N LEU A 130 13.44 2.96 -5.93
CA LEU A 130 12.39 2.57 -6.85
C LEU A 130 11.52 3.80 -7.18
N ALA A 131 11.02 3.86 -8.42
CA ALA A 131 10.08 4.90 -8.82
C ALA A 131 8.68 4.57 -8.28
N THR A 132 7.98 5.58 -7.73
CA THR A 132 6.57 5.47 -7.33
C THR A 132 5.67 6.13 -8.36
N SER A 133 4.42 5.66 -8.48
CA SER A 133 3.37 6.42 -9.12
C SER A 133 2.85 7.53 -8.23
N VAL A 134 2.13 8.46 -8.85
CA VAL A 134 1.23 9.40 -8.19
C VAL A 134 -0.16 9.22 -8.77
N THR A 135 -1.18 9.30 -7.90
CA THR A 135 -2.55 8.97 -8.24
C THR A 135 -3.34 10.21 -8.63
N ILE A 136 -4.05 10.12 -9.76
CA ILE A 136 -5.03 11.11 -10.20
C ILE A 136 -6.42 10.47 -10.12
N GLY A 137 -7.28 11.04 -9.30
CA GLY A 137 -8.67 10.58 -9.10
C GLY A 137 -9.55 10.75 -10.35
N ILE A 138 -10.80 10.30 -10.26
CA ILE A 138 -11.79 10.49 -11.32
C ILE A 138 -12.21 11.96 -11.35
N LYS A 139 -11.89 12.64 -12.47
CA LYS A 139 -12.11 14.09 -12.70
C LYS A 139 -12.44 14.36 -14.15
N SER A 140 -12.72 15.62 -14.47
CA SER A 140 -12.81 16.08 -15.86
C SER A 140 -11.46 15.90 -16.58
N ILE A 141 -11.50 15.85 -17.91
CA ILE A 141 -10.28 15.76 -18.74
C ILE A 141 -9.35 16.93 -18.44
N GLN A 142 -9.86 18.14 -18.36
CA GLN A 142 -9.08 19.34 -18.11
C GLN A 142 -8.32 19.24 -16.78
N GLU A 143 -9.02 18.92 -15.69
CA GLU A 143 -8.40 18.77 -14.36
C GLU A 143 -7.36 17.62 -14.33
N THR A 144 -7.63 16.52 -15.06
CA THR A 144 -6.68 15.40 -15.18
C THR A 144 -5.38 15.84 -15.86
N LEU A 145 -5.45 16.62 -16.95
CA LEU A 145 -4.29 17.10 -17.67
C LEU A 145 -3.48 18.14 -16.87
N GLU A 146 -4.16 19.02 -16.16
CA GLU A 146 -3.53 20.01 -15.28
C GLU A 146 -2.77 19.32 -14.15
N GLU A 147 -3.40 18.39 -13.45
CA GLU A 147 -2.76 17.65 -12.35
C GLU A 147 -1.60 16.76 -12.84
N ALA A 148 -1.76 16.12 -14.01
CA ALA A 148 -0.66 15.39 -14.64
C ALA A 148 0.53 16.30 -14.91
N SER A 149 0.30 17.52 -15.44
CA SER A 149 1.36 18.50 -15.68
C SER A 149 2.08 18.93 -14.41
N ASP A 150 1.33 19.12 -13.31
CA ASP A 150 1.87 19.47 -12.00
C ASP A 150 2.81 18.36 -11.48
N TYR A 151 2.38 17.10 -11.54
CA TYR A 151 3.20 15.97 -11.10
C TYR A 151 4.43 15.76 -11.98
N LEU A 152 4.30 15.93 -13.30
CA LEU A 152 5.45 15.88 -14.22
C LEU A 152 6.45 17.00 -13.91
N GLY A 153 5.94 18.20 -13.58
CA GLY A 153 6.77 19.34 -13.13
C GLY A 153 7.54 19.05 -11.84
N GLN A 154 7.00 18.23 -10.95
CA GLN A 154 7.65 17.74 -9.73
C GLN A 154 8.63 16.58 -9.98
N GLY A 155 8.75 16.11 -11.24
CA GLY A 155 9.69 15.05 -11.65
C GLY A 155 9.14 13.64 -11.64
N PHE A 156 7.85 13.43 -11.34
CA PHE A 156 7.24 12.10 -11.44
C PHE A 156 7.18 11.63 -12.89
N LYS A 157 7.33 10.34 -13.11
CA LYS A 157 7.35 9.70 -14.44
C LYS A 157 6.31 8.59 -14.60
N ILE A 158 5.53 8.34 -13.55
CA ILE A 158 4.51 7.30 -13.51
C ILE A 158 3.23 7.91 -12.96
N LEU A 159 2.16 7.86 -13.74
CA LEU A 159 0.84 8.34 -13.34
C LEU A 159 -0.11 7.15 -13.17
N LYS A 160 -0.80 7.08 -12.04
CA LYS A 160 -1.89 6.13 -11.81
C LYS A 160 -3.22 6.87 -11.95
N ILE A 161 -4.08 6.41 -12.85
CA ILE A 161 -5.35 7.08 -13.18
C ILE A 161 -6.50 6.23 -12.67
N LYS A 162 -7.31 6.79 -11.79
CA LYS A 162 -8.55 6.13 -11.36
C LYS A 162 -9.63 6.27 -12.42
N ILE A 163 -10.25 5.14 -12.76
CA ILE A 163 -11.32 5.01 -13.77
C ILE A 163 -12.35 3.99 -13.28
N GLY A 164 -13.34 3.62 -14.10
CA GLY A 164 -14.26 2.52 -13.79
C GLY A 164 -15.72 2.93 -13.66
N HIS A 165 -16.06 4.20 -13.95
CA HIS A 165 -17.46 4.67 -13.90
C HIS A 165 -18.16 4.61 -15.26
N ASN A 166 -17.49 5.03 -16.31
CA ASN A 166 -18.07 5.08 -17.65
C ASN A 166 -16.98 4.85 -18.69
N LEU A 167 -17.09 3.76 -19.46
CA LEU A 167 -16.06 3.34 -20.41
C LEU A 167 -15.69 4.43 -21.42
N ASP A 168 -16.68 5.11 -22.01
CA ASP A 168 -16.43 6.10 -23.07
C ASP A 168 -15.67 7.31 -22.52
N GLN A 169 -16.07 7.80 -21.34
CA GLN A 169 -15.39 8.92 -20.66
C GLN A 169 -14.00 8.52 -20.18
N ASP A 170 -13.86 7.31 -19.67
CA ASP A 170 -12.56 6.78 -19.22
C ASP A 170 -11.60 6.65 -20.39
N MET A 171 -12.08 6.16 -21.54
CA MET A 171 -11.31 6.05 -22.77
C MET A 171 -10.88 7.42 -23.29
N GLU A 172 -11.82 8.39 -23.41
CA GLU A 172 -11.52 9.74 -23.88
C GLU A 172 -10.44 10.38 -23.00
N ARG A 173 -10.59 10.29 -21.67
CA ARG A 173 -9.63 10.84 -20.71
C ARG A 173 -8.25 10.22 -20.85
N LEU A 174 -8.15 8.88 -21.01
CA LEU A 174 -6.88 8.18 -21.18
C LEU A 174 -6.18 8.53 -22.50
N PHE A 175 -6.94 8.63 -23.61
CA PHE A 175 -6.37 9.05 -24.90
C PHE A 175 -5.85 10.49 -24.84
N LYS A 176 -6.63 11.42 -24.27
CA LYS A 176 -6.20 12.81 -24.08
C LYS A 176 -4.99 12.92 -23.18
N LEU A 177 -4.96 12.14 -22.10
CA LEU A 177 -3.80 12.10 -21.21
C LEU A 177 -2.55 11.59 -21.97
N ARG A 178 -2.66 10.47 -22.71
CA ARG A 178 -1.53 9.92 -23.47
C ARG A 178 -1.01 10.89 -24.53
N GLU A 179 -1.91 11.61 -25.23
CA GLU A 179 -1.51 12.69 -26.16
C GLU A 179 -0.71 13.77 -25.42
N HIS A 180 -1.16 14.16 -24.23
CA HIS A 180 -0.58 15.23 -23.43
C HIS A 180 0.80 14.88 -22.86
N VAL A 181 0.94 13.69 -22.24
CA VAL A 181 2.16 13.32 -21.51
C VAL A 181 3.22 12.62 -22.38
N GLY A 182 2.83 12.17 -23.57
CA GLY A 182 3.75 11.45 -24.48
C GLY A 182 4.02 10.00 -24.05
N LYS A 183 4.84 9.28 -24.83
CA LYS A 183 5.09 7.83 -24.65
C LYS A 183 6.10 7.48 -23.55
N HIS A 184 6.87 8.44 -23.08
CA HIS A 184 7.92 8.21 -22.07
C HIS A 184 7.40 8.24 -20.63
N ILE A 185 6.14 8.61 -20.44
CA ILE A 185 5.47 8.58 -19.12
C ILE A 185 4.69 7.28 -19.01
N ALA A 186 4.96 6.50 -17.97
CA ALA A 186 4.19 5.31 -17.68
C ALA A 186 2.79 5.69 -17.18
N ILE A 187 1.77 5.03 -17.71
CA ILE A 187 0.38 5.18 -17.25
C ILE A 187 -0.07 3.84 -16.70
N ARG A 188 -0.50 3.84 -15.46
CA ARG A 188 -1.22 2.77 -14.77
C ARG A 188 -2.68 3.16 -14.66
N VAL A 189 -3.57 2.21 -14.67
CA VAL A 189 -4.99 2.49 -14.43
C VAL A 189 -5.50 1.63 -13.29
N ASP A 190 -6.35 2.23 -12.46
CA ASP A 190 -7.03 1.54 -11.36
C ASP A 190 -8.54 1.65 -11.58
N ILE A 191 -9.17 0.51 -11.77
CA ILE A 191 -10.60 0.40 -12.10
C ILE A 191 -11.45 0.21 -10.84
N ASN A 192 -10.83 -0.12 -9.71
CA ASN A 192 -11.49 -0.35 -8.42
C ASN A 192 -12.77 -1.19 -8.55
N GLN A 193 -12.69 -2.33 -9.26
CA GLN A 193 -13.80 -3.26 -9.47
C GLN A 193 -14.97 -2.70 -10.32
N GLY A 194 -14.77 -1.60 -11.04
CA GLY A 194 -15.86 -0.84 -11.70
C GLY A 194 -16.41 -1.48 -12.98
N TYR A 195 -15.73 -2.46 -13.58
CA TYR A 195 -16.14 -3.02 -14.86
C TYR A 195 -16.76 -4.42 -14.74
N THR A 196 -17.63 -4.74 -15.71
CA THR A 196 -18.06 -6.13 -15.98
C THR A 196 -17.03 -6.82 -16.86
N ARG A 197 -17.15 -8.15 -17.03
CA ARG A 197 -16.28 -8.95 -17.92
C ARG A 197 -16.29 -8.42 -19.37
N GLU A 198 -17.47 -8.05 -19.89
CA GLU A 198 -17.68 -7.56 -21.25
C GLU A 198 -17.07 -6.17 -21.44
N VAL A 199 -17.31 -5.27 -20.47
CA VAL A 199 -16.76 -3.91 -20.49
C VAL A 199 -15.23 -3.97 -20.41
N PHE A 200 -14.69 -4.82 -19.55
CA PHE A 200 -13.24 -4.99 -19.42
C PHE A 200 -12.59 -5.57 -20.68
N ALA A 201 -13.23 -6.55 -21.33
CA ALA A 201 -12.74 -7.07 -22.60
C ALA A 201 -12.68 -5.99 -23.68
N THR A 202 -13.71 -5.14 -23.76
CA THR A 202 -13.74 -3.98 -24.67
C THR A 202 -12.67 -2.97 -24.33
N PHE A 203 -12.49 -2.65 -23.04
CA PHE A 203 -11.45 -1.74 -22.54
C PHE A 203 -10.05 -2.21 -22.97
N VAL A 204 -9.70 -3.47 -22.70
CA VAL A 204 -8.40 -4.04 -23.08
C VAL A 204 -8.14 -3.90 -24.57
N GLN A 205 -9.13 -4.22 -25.42
CA GLN A 205 -9.00 -4.11 -26.87
C GLN A 205 -8.76 -2.68 -27.32
N GLN A 206 -9.48 -1.72 -26.76
CA GLN A 206 -9.41 -0.31 -27.16
C GLN A 206 -8.18 0.41 -26.61
N THR A 207 -7.64 -0.01 -25.45
CA THR A 207 -6.48 0.61 -24.81
C THR A 207 -5.13 0.10 -25.29
N MET A 208 -5.08 -0.92 -26.16
CA MET A 208 -3.81 -1.42 -26.71
C MET A 208 -2.88 -0.32 -27.28
N PRO A 209 -3.39 0.72 -28.00
CA PRO A 209 -2.52 1.79 -28.51
C PRO A 209 -1.96 2.72 -27.42
N LEU A 210 -2.50 2.69 -26.21
CA LEU A 210 -2.11 3.56 -25.12
C LEU A 210 -0.83 3.10 -24.40
N ASP A 211 -0.41 1.84 -24.60
CA ASP A 211 0.76 1.26 -23.94
C ASP A 211 0.69 1.47 -22.41
N LEU A 212 -0.40 0.96 -21.79
CA LEU A 212 -0.59 1.00 -20.35
C LEU A 212 0.42 0.05 -19.68
N GLU A 213 1.06 0.49 -18.58
CA GLU A 213 2.03 -0.34 -17.87
C GLU A 213 1.35 -1.56 -17.24
N PHE A 214 0.23 -1.34 -16.58
CA PHE A 214 -0.67 -2.40 -16.10
C PHE A 214 -2.06 -1.83 -15.74
N ILE A 215 -2.99 -2.73 -15.45
CA ILE A 215 -4.38 -2.44 -15.07
C ILE A 215 -4.63 -3.05 -13.69
N GLU A 216 -5.12 -2.25 -12.74
CA GLU A 216 -5.41 -2.70 -11.38
C GLU A 216 -6.90 -2.98 -11.21
N GLN A 217 -7.22 -4.12 -10.58
CA GLN A 217 -8.51 -4.63 -10.14
C GLN A 217 -9.72 -4.26 -11.03
N PRO A 218 -9.79 -4.81 -12.25
CA PRO A 218 -10.85 -4.44 -13.21
C PRO A 218 -12.23 -5.00 -12.84
N LEU A 219 -12.28 -6.23 -12.33
CA LEU A 219 -13.51 -6.96 -11.99
C LEU A 219 -13.70 -7.01 -10.47
N LYS A 220 -14.91 -7.39 -10.04
CA LYS A 220 -15.21 -7.63 -8.63
C LYS A 220 -14.18 -8.57 -8.00
N HIS A 221 -13.82 -8.32 -6.74
CA HIS A 221 -12.76 -9.02 -6.03
C HIS A 221 -12.98 -10.55 -5.94
N ASP A 222 -14.22 -11.00 -5.97
CA ASP A 222 -14.62 -12.41 -5.92
C ASP A 222 -14.80 -13.06 -7.30
N ASP A 223 -14.72 -12.28 -8.40
CA ASP A 223 -14.83 -12.80 -9.77
C ASP A 223 -13.50 -13.35 -10.30
N ILE A 224 -12.91 -14.27 -9.53
CA ILE A 224 -11.65 -14.93 -9.90
C ILE A 224 -11.80 -15.81 -11.15
N GLU A 225 -12.98 -16.38 -11.37
CA GLU A 225 -13.28 -17.15 -12.58
C GLU A 225 -13.21 -16.24 -13.82
N GLY A 226 -13.87 -15.08 -13.78
CA GLY A 226 -13.83 -14.11 -14.88
C GLY A 226 -12.41 -13.65 -15.19
N MET A 227 -11.60 -13.41 -14.17
CA MET A 227 -10.18 -13.10 -14.34
C MET A 227 -9.43 -14.28 -14.99
N SER A 228 -9.67 -15.51 -14.57
CA SER A 228 -8.99 -16.70 -15.09
C SER A 228 -9.33 -17.03 -16.54
N MET A 229 -10.50 -16.60 -17.03
CA MET A 229 -10.93 -16.76 -18.43
C MET A 229 -10.21 -15.81 -19.40
N LEU A 230 -9.59 -14.75 -18.92
CA LEU A 230 -8.85 -13.79 -19.76
C LEU A 230 -7.61 -14.44 -20.39
N PRO A 231 -7.17 -13.97 -21.57
CA PRO A 231 -5.91 -14.41 -22.16
C PRO A 231 -4.73 -14.22 -21.19
N GLY A 232 -3.80 -15.17 -21.17
CA GLY A 232 -2.65 -15.12 -20.27
C GLY A 232 -1.78 -13.84 -20.43
N SER A 233 -1.73 -13.30 -21.65
CA SER A 233 -1.05 -12.00 -21.91
C SER A 233 -1.72 -10.83 -21.19
N VAL A 234 -3.05 -10.83 -21.12
CA VAL A 234 -3.83 -9.80 -20.38
C VAL A 234 -3.63 -9.97 -18.88
N ARG A 235 -3.81 -11.20 -18.38
CA ARG A 235 -3.65 -11.50 -16.94
C ARG A 235 -2.29 -11.10 -16.37
N LYS A 236 -1.23 -11.21 -17.19
CA LYS A 236 0.12 -10.78 -16.80
C LYS A 236 0.23 -9.28 -16.54
N GLN A 237 -0.65 -8.48 -17.13
CA GLN A 237 -0.70 -7.02 -16.97
C GLN A 237 -1.81 -6.57 -16.02
N VAL A 238 -2.40 -7.49 -15.23
CA VAL A 238 -3.43 -7.13 -14.25
C VAL A 238 -2.93 -7.34 -12.85
N ALA A 239 -3.14 -6.31 -12.01
CA ALA A 239 -2.80 -6.32 -10.60
C ALA A 239 -4.04 -6.67 -9.75
N ALA A 240 -3.86 -7.55 -8.76
CA ALA A 240 -4.83 -7.83 -7.71
C ALA A 240 -4.68 -6.84 -6.57
N ASP A 241 -5.71 -6.04 -6.26
CA ASP A 241 -5.80 -5.20 -5.07
C ASP A 241 -6.87 -5.75 -4.12
N GLU A 242 -8.15 -5.54 -4.41
CA GLU A 242 -9.25 -5.98 -3.56
C GLU A 242 -9.44 -7.52 -3.57
N SER A 243 -8.83 -8.23 -4.50
CA SER A 243 -8.77 -9.70 -4.51
C SER A 243 -7.67 -10.27 -3.60
N LEU A 244 -6.78 -9.41 -3.05
CA LEU A 244 -5.61 -9.81 -2.27
C LEU A 244 -5.60 -9.10 -0.91
N HIS A 245 -6.16 -9.70 0.12
CA HIS A 245 -6.14 -9.16 1.48
C HIS A 245 -5.04 -9.77 2.33
N GLY A 246 -4.65 -11.02 2.12
CA GLY A 246 -3.70 -11.66 3.00
C GLY A 246 -2.94 -12.83 2.38
N VAL A 247 -2.13 -13.49 3.22
CA VAL A 247 -1.28 -14.62 2.82
C VAL A 247 -2.08 -15.78 2.23
N ALA A 248 -3.30 -16.02 2.76
CA ALA A 248 -4.15 -17.09 2.27
C ALA A 248 -4.65 -16.83 0.85
N ASP A 249 -4.96 -15.56 0.52
CA ASP A 249 -5.38 -15.18 -0.83
C ASP A 249 -4.20 -15.25 -1.79
N ALA A 250 -3.03 -14.75 -1.38
CA ALA A 250 -1.81 -14.87 -2.18
C ALA A 250 -1.51 -16.32 -2.55
N PHE A 251 -1.65 -17.23 -1.60
CA PHE A 251 -1.42 -18.67 -1.84
C PHE A 251 -2.43 -19.25 -2.86
N LYS A 252 -3.70 -18.86 -2.78
CA LYS A 252 -4.73 -19.30 -3.74
C LYS A 252 -4.50 -18.70 -5.12
N LEU A 253 -4.23 -17.39 -5.21
CA LEU A 253 -4.06 -16.65 -6.46
C LEU A 253 -2.74 -17.00 -7.17
N ALA A 254 -1.75 -17.51 -6.46
CA ALA A 254 -0.50 -18.01 -7.03
C ALA A 254 -0.64 -19.35 -7.75
N ALA A 255 -1.74 -20.08 -7.54
CA ALA A 255 -1.99 -21.34 -8.21
C ALA A 255 -2.24 -21.13 -9.71
N SER A 256 -1.69 -22.03 -10.55
CA SER A 256 -1.87 -21.98 -12.01
C SER A 256 -3.24 -22.56 -12.43
N PRO A 257 -3.93 -21.93 -13.41
CA PRO A 257 -3.56 -20.73 -14.14
C PRO A 257 -3.78 -19.46 -13.31
N GLN A 258 -2.71 -18.68 -13.12
CA GLN A 258 -2.75 -17.45 -12.30
C GLN A 258 -3.74 -16.43 -12.88
N PRO A 259 -4.68 -15.91 -12.09
CA PRO A 259 -5.65 -14.91 -12.55
C PRO A 259 -5.03 -13.51 -12.67
N PHE A 260 -3.95 -13.24 -11.96
CA PHE A 260 -3.24 -11.95 -11.92
C PHE A 260 -1.74 -12.16 -12.12
N GLY A 261 -1.09 -11.22 -12.81
CA GLY A 261 0.37 -11.20 -12.97
C GLY A 261 1.09 -10.29 -11.99
N ILE A 262 0.34 -9.49 -11.22
CA ILE A 262 0.88 -8.54 -10.24
C ILE A 262 0.05 -8.63 -8.96
N PHE A 263 0.73 -8.60 -7.80
CA PHE A 263 0.10 -8.51 -6.49
C PHE A 263 0.31 -7.11 -5.91
N ASN A 264 -0.78 -6.37 -5.62
CA ASN A 264 -0.72 -5.11 -4.89
C ASN A 264 -0.79 -5.38 -3.38
N ILE A 265 0.36 -5.31 -2.72
CA ILE A 265 0.50 -5.50 -1.27
C ILE A 265 0.30 -4.14 -0.59
N LYS A 266 -0.76 -4.00 0.21
CA LYS A 266 -0.95 -2.90 1.15
C LYS A 266 -0.84 -3.45 2.56
N LEU A 267 0.05 -2.88 3.38
CA LEU A 267 0.26 -3.35 4.75
C LEU A 267 -1.04 -3.35 5.55
N MET A 268 -1.88 -2.32 5.34
CA MET A 268 -3.17 -2.15 6.01
C MET A 268 -4.20 -3.23 5.66
N LYS A 269 -4.05 -3.93 4.53
CA LYS A 269 -4.90 -5.07 4.17
C LYS A 269 -4.39 -6.39 4.75
N CYS A 270 -3.07 -6.59 4.68
CA CYS A 270 -2.49 -7.90 5.01
C CYS A 270 -2.08 -8.06 6.48
N GLY A 271 -2.12 -6.98 7.26
CA GLY A 271 -1.81 -7.02 8.70
C GLY A 271 -0.35 -6.76 9.03
N GLY A 272 0.39 -6.04 8.17
CA GLY A 272 1.72 -5.53 8.46
C GLY A 272 2.86 -6.07 7.60
N ILE A 273 4.07 -5.80 8.06
CA ILE A 273 5.32 -6.11 7.36
C ILE A 273 5.53 -7.61 7.22
N ALA A 274 5.38 -8.37 8.31
CA ALA A 274 5.62 -9.80 8.30
C ALA A 274 4.71 -10.55 7.30
N PRO A 275 3.37 -10.38 7.30
CA PRO A 275 2.54 -10.99 6.28
C PRO A 275 2.77 -10.41 4.88
N GLY A 276 3.09 -9.11 4.73
CA GLY A 276 3.45 -8.51 3.46
C GLY A 276 4.67 -9.18 2.81
N ILE A 277 5.72 -9.43 3.58
CA ILE A 277 6.91 -10.19 3.13
C ILE A 277 6.56 -11.64 2.75
N GLN A 278 5.67 -12.29 3.49
CA GLN A 278 5.21 -13.65 3.14
C GLN A 278 4.47 -13.66 1.79
N ILE A 279 3.61 -12.66 1.53
CA ILE A 279 2.95 -12.50 0.24
C ILE A 279 3.97 -12.29 -0.88
N ALA A 280 4.96 -11.43 -0.65
CA ALA A 280 6.02 -11.15 -1.62
C ALA A 280 6.87 -12.39 -1.91
N HIS A 281 7.15 -13.26 -0.93
CA HIS A 281 7.82 -14.53 -1.15
C HIS A 281 6.98 -15.50 -1.99
N ILE A 282 5.66 -15.60 -1.72
CA ILE A 282 4.74 -16.42 -2.53
C ILE A 282 4.75 -15.93 -3.98
N ALA A 283 4.63 -14.60 -4.19
CA ALA A 283 4.67 -13.98 -5.51
C ALA A 283 5.97 -14.30 -6.24
N HIS A 284 7.11 -14.14 -5.56
CA HIS A 284 8.43 -14.45 -6.12
C HIS A 284 8.54 -15.90 -6.62
N LEU A 285 8.14 -16.86 -5.77
CA LEU A 285 8.18 -18.29 -6.12
C LEU A 285 7.21 -18.65 -7.26
N ALA A 286 6.11 -17.90 -7.39
CA ALA A 286 5.11 -18.09 -8.44
C ALA A 286 5.42 -17.32 -9.73
N GLY A 287 6.47 -16.50 -9.77
CA GLY A 287 6.80 -15.63 -10.92
C GLY A 287 5.78 -14.51 -11.14
N ILE A 288 5.16 -14.01 -10.06
CA ILE A 288 4.23 -12.89 -10.03
C ILE A 288 5.00 -11.65 -9.58
N ASP A 289 4.84 -10.53 -10.29
CA ASP A 289 5.43 -9.26 -9.92
C ASP A 289 4.72 -8.66 -8.68
N VAL A 290 5.45 -7.88 -7.89
CA VAL A 290 4.88 -7.22 -6.70
C VAL A 290 4.86 -5.71 -6.91
N MET A 291 3.72 -5.12 -6.61
CA MET A 291 3.51 -3.71 -6.32
C MET A 291 3.29 -3.54 -4.82
N TRP A 292 3.88 -2.51 -4.22
CA TRP A 292 3.54 -2.08 -2.88
C TRP A 292 2.73 -0.80 -2.97
N GLY A 293 1.48 -0.89 -2.51
CA GLY A 293 0.55 0.22 -2.43
C GLY A 293 0.35 0.71 -1.00
N CYS A 294 -0.46 1.75 -0.87
CA CYS A 294 -0.76 2.39 0.41
C CYS A 294 -2.25 2.78 0.51
N MET A 295 -2.58 3.36 1.64
CA MET A 295 -3.76 4.17 1.89
C MET A 295 -3.32 5.64 1.98
N ASP A 296 -4.27 6.58 2.19
CA ASP A 296 -3.92 7.92 2.65
C ASP A 296 -3.46 7.80 4.11
N GLU A 297 -2.15 7.75 4.29
CA GLU A 297 -1.53 7.40 5.55
C GLU A 297 -0.25 8.19 5.82
N SER A 298 0.09 8.32 7.12
CA SER A 298 1.31 8.96 7.59
C SER A 298 2.58 8.42 6.93
N VAL A 299 3.61 9.25 6.83
CA VAL A 299 4.97 8.83 6.42
C VAL A 299 5.50 7.64 7.23
N VAL A 300 4.93 7.34 8.40
CA VAL A 300 5.26 6.15 9.19
C VAL A 300 4.89 4.88 8.43
N GLY A 301 3.65 4.80 7.92
CA GLY A 301 3.17 3.66 7.15
C GLY A 301 3.86 3.55 5.79
N ILE A 302 3.99 4.68 5.09
CA ILE A 302 4.71 4.74 3.81
C ILE A 302 6.18 4.28 3.97
N SER A 303 6.85 4.71 5.05
CA SER A 303 8.22 4.25 5.33
C SER A 303 8.26 2.74 5.56
N ALA A 304 7.32 2.20 6.34
CA ALA A 304 7.27 0.76 6.61
C ALA A 304 7.05 -0.05 5.33
N ALA A 305 6.10 0.38 4.48
CA ALA A 305 5.86 -0.24 3.18
C ALA A 305 7.10 -0.17 2.27
N LEU A 306 7.80 0.97 2.26
CA LEU A 306 9.02 1.13 1.47
C LEU A 306 10.17 0.24 1.96
N HIS A 307 10.37 0.12 3.27
CA HIS A 307 11.36 -0.80 3.85
C HIS A 307 11.07 -2.26 3.46
N ALA A 308 9.81 -2.68 3.54
CA ALA A 308 9.37 -3.99 3.11
C ALA A 308 9.55 -4.19 1.60
N ALA A 309 9.18 -3.20 0.79
CA ALA A 309 9.37 -3.20 -0.66
C ALA A 309 10.83 -3.41 -1.05
N PHE A 310 11.75 -2.73 -0.36
CA PHE A 310 13.17 -2.80 -0.66
C PHE A 310 13.82 -4.11 -0.27
N SER A 311 13.17 -4.92 0.55
CA SER A 311 13.68 -6.23 0.96
C SER A 311 13.23 -7.38 0.06
N SER A 312 12.37 -7.15 -0.93
CA SER A 312 11.83 -8.21 -1.77
C SER A 312 12.35 -8.16 -3.21
N PRO A 313 12.94 -9.23 -3.73
CA PRO A 313 13.36 -9.29 -5.14
C PRO A 313 12.19 -9.34 -6.13
N ALA A 314 10.97 -9.66 -5.68
CA ALA A 314 9.77 -9.63 -6.50
C ALA A 314 9.21 -8.21 -6.67
N THR A 315 9.69 -7.24 -5.89
CA THR A 315 9.23 -5.84 -5.99
C THR A 315 9.63 -5.25 -7.33
N ARG A 316 8.62 -4.86 -8.11
CA ARG A 316 8.79 -4.20 -9.39
C ARG A 316 8.16 -2.81 -9.40
N TYR A 317 7.09 -2.61 -8.65
CA TYR A 317 6.29 -1.39 -8.69
C TYR A 317 6.08 -0.82 -7.29
N LEU A 318 6.04 0.51 -7.21
CA LEU A 318 5.58 1.25 -6.03
C LEU A 318 4.40 2.14 -6.41
N ASP A 319 3.49 2.28 -5.45
CA ASP A 319 2.33 3.17 -5.43
C ASP A 319 2.20 3.69 -3.99
N LEU A 320 3.22 4.48 -3.56
CA LEU A 320 3.44 4.92 -2.19
C LEU A 320 3.38 6.45 -2.10
N ASP A 321 2.28 7.01 -2.55
CA ASP A 321 2.02 8.45 -2.65
C ASP A 321 1.06 9.00 -1.59
N GLY A 322 0.37 8.16 -0.81
CA GLY A 322 -0.71 8.56 0.11
C GLY A 322 -0.33 9.62 1.15
N HIS A 323 0.96 9.74 1.51
CA HIS A 323 1.42 10.83 2.39
C HIS A 323 1.41 12.21 1.73
N LEU A 324 1.34 12.29 0.39
CA LEU A 324 1.24 13.56 -0.35
C LEU A 324 -0.16 14.17 -0.26
N ASP A 325 -1.15 13.36 0.06
CA ASP A 325 -2.54 13.78 0.16
C ASP A 325 -2.89 14.36 1.53
N ILE A 326 -2.04 14.20 2.56
CA ILE A 326 -2.27 14.76 3.90
C ILE A 326 -1.58 16.10 4.09
N VAL A 327 -2.30 17.07 4.70
CA VAL A 327 -1.82 18.46 4.88
C VAL A 327 -0.65 18.54 5.87
N ARG A 328 -0.69 17.70 6.91
CA ARG A 328 0.32 17.68 7.97
C ARG A 328 0.56 16.26 8.44
N ASP A 329 1.75 15.98 8.94
CA ASP A 329 2.08 14.70 9.55
C ASP A 329 2.72 14.92 10.93
N ILE A 330 2.62 13.94 11.81
CA ILE A 330 3.26 13.91 13.12
C ILE A 330 4.72 13.46 13.08
N ALA A 331 5.17 13.00 11.94
CA ALA A 331 6.51 12.48 11.74
C ALA A 331 7.15 13.09 10.49
N ASP A 332 8.46 13.04 10.45
CA ASP A 332 9.30 13.37 9.30
C ASP A 332 10.33 12.27 9.05
N GLY A 333 10.78 12.15 7.82
CA GLY A 333 11.91 11.27 7.49
C GLY A 333 11.48 9.97 6.84
N GLY A 334 12.13 8.88 7.22
CA GLY A 334 11.98 7.56 6.61
C GLY A 334 12.61 7.47 5.23
N PHE A 335 12.23 8.35 4.34
CA PHE A 335 12.69 8.38 2.94
C PHE A 335 12.82 9.81 2.41
N LYS A 336 13.28 9.92 1.19
CA LYS A 336 13.25 11.15 0.36
C LYS A 336 12.74 10.79 -1.03
N ILE A 337 12.07 11.75 -1.67
CA ILE A 337 11.65 11.68 -3.06
C ILE A 337 12.61 12.53 -3.89
N HIS A 338 13.12 11.97 -4.98
CA HIS A 338 13.91 12.69 -5.96
C HIS A 338 13.56 12.19 -7.35
N GLU A 339 13.09 13.08 -8.21
CA GLU A 339 12.62 12.78 -9.57
C GLU A 339 11.64 11.58 -9.62
N GLY A 340 10.63 11.59 -8.74
CA GLY A 340 9.62 10.52 -8.64
C GLY A 340 10.14 9.18 -8.11
N ARG A 341 11.38 9.12 -7.61
CA ARG A 341 11.97 7.92 -7.01
C ARG A 341 12.09 8.06 -5.50
N LEU A 342 11.80 6.98 -4.80
CA LEU A 342 11.92 6.88 -3.35
C LEU A 342 13.29 6.29 -2.98
N PHE A 343 13.94 6.90 -1.99
CA PHE A 343 15.20 6.47 -1.40
C PHE A 343 15.04 6.40 0.11
N LEU A 344 15.40 5.30 0.74
CA LEU A 344 15.42 5.23 2.20
C LEU A 344 16.47 6.18 2.78
N ARG A 345 16.17 6.70 3.97
CA ARG A 345 17.19 7.34 4.79
C ARG A 345 17.97 6.25 5.54
N ASP A 346 19.28 6.39 5.57
CA ASP A 346 20.17 5.45 6.24
C ASP A 346 20.21 5.71 7.75
N LYS A 347 19.10 5.41 8.44
CA LYS A 347 18.88 5.55 9.88
C LYS A 347 18.23 4.29 10.45
N PRO A 348 18.50 3.95 11.72
CA PRO A 348 17.89 2.79 12.36
C PRO A 348 16.35 2.80 12.35
N GLY A 349 15.77 1.62 12.28
CA GLY A 349 14.32 1.44 12.23
C GLY A 349 13.73 1.90 10.91
N LEU A 350 12.60 2.58 10.99
CA LEU A 350 11.94 3.23 9.84
C LEU A 350 12.63 4.53 9.40
N GLY A 351 13.68 4.98 10.10
CA GLY A 351 14.39 6.21 9.76
C GLY A 351 13.60 7.50 9.98
N ILE A 352 12.47 7.45 10.69
CA ILE A 352 11.59 8.59 10.98
C ILE A 352 11.98 9.31 12.25
N THR A 353 11.49 10.55 12.39
CA THR A 353 11.57 11.36 13.61
C THR A 353 10.17 11.90 13.91
N LEU A 354 9.68 11.70 15.14
CA LEU A 354 8.43 12.32 15.61
C LEU A 354 8.64 13.82 15.82
N LYS A 355 7.62 14.62 15.47
CA LYS A 355 7.57 16.09 15.71
C LYS A 355 7.11 16.44 17.10
#